data_2e830f1f42d517640eaa986735dfffa4
#
_entry.id   2e830f1f42d517640eaa986735dfffa4
#
_cell.length_a   1.000
_cell.length_b   1.000
_cell.length_c   1.000
_cell.angle_alpha   90.00
_cell.angle_beta   90.00
_cell.angle_gamma   90.00
#
_symmetry.space_group_name_H-M   'P 1'
#
loop_
_entity.id
_entity.type
_entity.pdbx_description
1 polymer ?
#
loop_
_entity_poly.entity_id
_entity_poly.type
_entity_poly.pdbx_seq_one_letter_code
_entity_poly.pdbx_strand_id
1 'polypeptide(L)'
;ITSISQSSSYGGQVAKYGGFATLEHILYFDATESASGTELWAYSPLNGTYWMTEEIRPGSAGSKPGSSTGLIPMSGKLWFNAEDGTTGSELWSYDPTSGTAEIVADLYPGSSGSSPGVFSGLVPISDRWLLFDADDGSFGIEPWVHDTLTGQTSLLGDINPGNSPSLPGYLLPYKDVGNHIVFDASNQTYGTELWAIDKTSQNWEATMVCDIWQGSSSGQPNSGSDDPLVIGDRIYFSARDQAYGNELWSFNSVEQTCTRESDIRPGSQGSNPGSVSEGFHNIAGMIAFSANDGTTGN
;
A
#
# COMPACT_ATOMS: atom_id res chain seq x y z
N ILE A 1 16.10 19.62 -15.19
CA ILE A 1 15.28 19.60 -13.95
C ILE A 1 15.58 20.83 -13.08
N THR A 2 16.83 21.34 -13.09
CA THR A 2 17.22 22.54 -12.32
C THR A 2 16.48 23.84 -12.75
N SER A 3 15.91 23.88 -13.95
CA SER A 3 15.18 25.08 -14.44
C SER A 3 13.74 25.19 -13.92
N ILE A 4 13.11 24.08 -13.50
CA ILE A 4 11.78 24.11 -12.88
C ILE A 4 11.84 24.79 -11.50
N SER A 5 12.97 24.63 -10.78
CA SER A 5 13.18 25.23 -9.45
C SER A 5 13.55 26.71 -9.46
N GLN A 6 13.95 27.28 -10.63
CA GLN A 6 14.48 28.66 -10.70
C GLN A 6 13.44 29.74 -11.03
N SER A 7 12.23 29.38 -11.43
CA SER A 7 11.23 30.36 -11.88
C SER A 7 10.25 30.84 -10.81
N SER A 8 10.31 30.34 -9.59
CA SER A 8 9.39 30.74 -8.53
C SER A 8 10.10 31.30 -7.30
N SER A 9 9.59 32.38 -6.75
CA SER A 9 9.94 32.93 -5.43
C SER A 9 9.60 32.00 -4.26
N TYR A 10 8.94 30.87 -4.52
CA TYR A 10 8.73 29.71 -3.67
C TYR A 10 9.54 28.56 -4.31
N GLY A 11 10.75 28.32 -3.89
CA GLY A 11 11.65 27.31 -4.47
C GLY A 11 10.90 26.09 -4.95
N GLY A 12 10.76 25.93 -6.28
CA GLY A 12 9.99 24.86 -6.92
C GLY A 12 10.42 23.51 -6.40
N GLN A 13 9.51 22.77 -5.77
CA GLN A 13 9.76 21.44 -5.27
C GLN A 13 9.43 20.44 -6.37
N VAL A 14 10.33 19.49 -6.57
CA VAL A 14 10.18 18.42 -7.55
C VAL A 14 10.14 17.11 -6.79
N ALA A 15 9.21 16.23 -7.15
CA ALA A 15 9.01 14.92 -6.51
C ALA A 15 8.87 15.01 -4.97
N LYS A 16 8.08 15.98 -4.51
CA LYS A 16 7.83 16.20 -3.08
C LYS A 16 6.88 15.16 -2.51
N TYR A 17 5.89 14.76 -3.31
CA TYR A 17 4.80 13.90 -2.91
C TYR A 17 4.87 12.53 -3.59
N GLY A 18 4.70 12.50 -4.92
CA GLY A 18 4.58 11.27 -5.70
C GLY A 18 5.89 10.58 -6.05
N GLY A 19 7.03 11.23 -5.76
CA GLY A 19 8.31 10.67 -6.15
C GLY A 19 8.54 10.68 -7.67
N PHE A 20 9.27 9.69 -8.17
CA PHE A 20 9.59 9.53 -9.59
C PHE A 20 9.08 8.19 -10.11
N ALA A 21 8.47 8.20 -11.29
CA ALA A 21 8.10 7.00 -12.02
C ALA A 21 8.60 7.06 -13.46
N THR A 22 8.93 5.92 -14.04
CA THR A 22 9.27 5.80 -15.46
C THR A 22 8.23 4.98 -16.20
N LEU A 23 7.73 5.52 -17.30
CA LEU A 23 6.82 4.82 -18.20
C LEU A 23 7.20 5.20 -19.64
N GLU A 24 7.39 4.20 -20.53
CA GLU A 24 7.74 4.40 -21.95
C GLU A 24 8.93 5.35 -22.19
N HIS A 25 10.00 5.22 -21.37
CA HIS A 25 11.22 6.05 -21.41
C HIS A 25 11.01 7.54 -21.01
N ILE A 26 9.84 7.90 -20.51
CA ILE A 26 9.55 9.22 -19.94
C ILE A 26 9.62 9.12 -18.42
N LEU A 27 10.22 10.12 -17.79
CA LEU A 27 10.25 10.28 -16.34
C LEU A 27 9.07 11.17 -15.93
N TYR A 28 8.22 10.67 -15.03
CA TYR A 28 7.10 11.40 -14.46
C TYR A 28 7.36 11.74 -13.00
N PHE A 29 6.87 12.88 -12.56
CA PHE A 29 7.06 13.37 -11.19
C PHE A 29 6.06 14.48 -10.87
N ASP A 30 5.82 14.73 -9.61
CA ASP A 30 5.10 15.93 -9.17
C ASP A 30 6.05 17.13 -9.14
N ALA A 31 5.59 18.29 -9.62
CA ALA A 31 6.34 19.53 -9.52
C ALA A 31 5.43 20.73 -9.29
N THR A 32 5.96 21.74 -8.56
CA THR A 32 5.21 22.90 -8.15
C THR A 32 5.58 24.13 -9.00
N GLU A 33 4.55 24.77 -9.55
CA GLU A 33 4.64 26.07 -10.20
C GLU A 33 3.71 27.08 -9.51
N SER A 34 4.08 28.35 -9.50
CA SER A 34 3.32 29.38 -8.75
C SER A 34 1.90 29.61 -9.23
N ALA A 35 1.63 29.37 -10.51
CA ALA A 35 0.31 29.58 -11.12
C ALA A 35 -0.62 28.38 -10.94
N SER A 36 -0.11 27.18 -11.16
CA SER A 36 -0.87 25.92 -11.20
C SER A 36 -0.73 25.07 -9.94
N GLY A 37 0.11 25.48 -8.98
CA GLY A 37 0.39 24.64 -7.80
C GLY A 37 1.22 23.40 -8.14
N THR A 38 0.99 22.30 -7.43
CA THR A 38 1.69 21.04 -7.65
C THR A 38 0.87 20.13 -8.55
N GLU A 39 1.39 19.85 -9.75
CA GLU A 39 0.75 19.02 -10.76
C GLU A 39 1.68 17.90 -11.25
N LEU A 40 1.17 17.01 -12.12
CA LEU A 40 1.95 15.95 -12.77
C LEU A 40 2.77 16.52 -13.93
N TRP A 41 4.06 16.26 -13.91
CA TRP A 41 5.02 16.68 -14.92
C TRP A 41 5.73 15.48 -15.55
N ALA A 42 6.18 15.68 -16.76
CA ALA A 42 6.94 14.70 -17.52
C ALA A 42 8.28 15.28 -18.01
N TYR A 43 9.28 14.42 -18.09
CA TYR A 43 10.60 14.73 -18.67
C TYR A 43 11.01 13.65 -19.66
N SER A 44 11.35 14.07 -20.87
CA SER A 44 11.96 13.20 -21.88
C SER A 44 13.47 13.29 -21.84
N PRO A 45 14.21 12.25 -21.42
CA PRO A 45 15.65 12.26 -21.45
C PRO A 45 16.23 12.24 -22.88
N LEU A 46 15.43 11.83 -23.87
CA LEU A 46 15.85 11.72 -25.28
C LEU A 46 16.17 13.09 -25.89
N ASN A 47 15.38 14.11 -25.58
CA ASN A 47 15.53 15.47 -26.14
C ASN A 47 15.70 16.55 -25.05
N GLY A 48 15.71 16.18 -23.79
CA GLY A 48 15.89 17.10 -22.66
C GLY A 48 14.69 18.02 -22.38
N THR A 49 13.52 17.73 -22.96
CA THR A 49 12.31 18.54 -22.75
C THR A 49 11.54 18.09 -21.52
N TYR A 50 10.86 19.03 -20.87
CA TYR A 50 9.92 18.77 -19.78
C TYR A 50 8.64 19.59 -20.01
N TRP A 51 7.53 19.07 -19.51
CA TRP A 51 6.20 19.71 -19.63
C TRP A 51 5.27 19.27 -18.51
N MET A 52 4.31 20.11 -18.17
CA MET A 52 3.17 19.70 -17.35
C MET A 52 2.25 18.83 -18.21
N THR A 53 1.87 17.65 -17.72
CA THR A 53 1.05 16.70 -18.50
C THR A 53 -0.37 17.21 -18.66
N GLU A 54 -0.97 17.64 -17.55
CA GLU A 54 -2.30 18.22 -17.48
C GLU A 54 -2.42 19.03 -16.18
N GLU A 55 -3.22 20.09 -16.18
CA GLU A 55 -3.60 20.80 -14.96
C GLU A 55 -4.87 20.16 -14.39
N ILE A 56 -4.68 19.13 -13.52
CA ILE A 56 -5.79 18.37 -12.91
C ILE A 56 -6.61 19.28 -11.99
N ARG A 57 -5.94 20.16 -11.24
CA ARG A 57 -6.60 21.13 -10.37
C ARG A 57 -6.25 22.55 -10.76
N PRO A 58 -7.13 23.27 -11.48
CA PRO A 58 -6.86 24.64 -11.90
C PRO A 58 -6.52 25.59 -10.75
N GLY A 59 -5.42 26.36 -10.94
CA GLY A 59 -4.96 27.38 -10.00
C GLY A 59 -3.90 26.90 -9.00
N SER A 60 -3.47 27.81 -8.12
CA SER A 60 -2.27 27.65 -7.28
C SER A 60 -2.36 26.59 -6.18
N ALA A 61 -3.49 25.94 -5.98
CA ALA A 61 -3.62 24.87 -4.99
C ALA A 61 -2.99 23.56 -5.45
N GLY A 62 -3.10 23.25 -6.75
CA GLY A 62 -2.57 22.03 -7.38
C GLY A 62 -3.22 20.73 -6.93
N SER A 63 -3.09 19.69 -7.73
CA SER A 63 -3.70 18.38 -7.50
C SER A 63 -2.88 17.44 -6.59
N LYS A 64 -1.60 17.73 -6.38
CA LYS A 64 -0.66 16.93 -5.54
C LYS A 64 -0.64 15.44 -5.89
N PRO A 65 -0.38 15.08 -7.15
CA PRO A 65 -0.48 13.70 -7.60
C PRO A 65 0.50 12.78 -6.86
N GLY A 66 0.00 11.65 -6.41
CA GLY A 66 0.78 10.65 -5.70
C GLY A 66 1.10 10.98 -4.24
N SER A 67 0.43 11.96 -3.62
CA SER A 67 0.75 12.43 -2.26
C SER A 67 0.66 11.35 -1.17
N SER A 68 -0.19 10.35 -1.36
CA SER A 68 -0.32 9.20 -0.46
C SER A 68 0.21 7.91 -1.08
N THR A 69 0.18 7.81 -2.42
CA THR A 69 0.38 6.55 -3.14
C THR A 69 1.72 6.44 -3.86
N GLY A 70 2.40 7.55 -4.11
CA GLY A 70 3.39 7.61 -5.16
C GLY A 70 2.76 7.59 -6.55
N LEU A 71 3.61 7.52 -7.57
CA LEU A 71 3.21 7.36 -8.98
C LEU A 71 3.47 5.91 -9.38
N ILE A 72 2.43 5.15 -9.71
CA ILE A 72 2.52 3.70 -9.97
C ILE A 72 2.33 3.42 -11.46
N PRO A 73 3.37 3.03 -12.20
CA PRO A 73 3.24 2.59 -13.58
C PRO A 73 2.65 1.18 -13.64
N MET A 74 1.51 1.02 -14.32
CA MET A 74 0.85 -0.27 -14.53
C MET A 74 -0.02 -0.21 -15.79
N SER A 75 0.01 -1.25 -16.62
CA SER A 75 -0.83 -1.40 -17.83
C SER A 75 -0.76 -0.21 -18.80
N GLY A 76 0.44 0.37 -18.97
CA GLY A 76 0.66 1.49 -19.88
C GLY A 76 0.15 2.84 -19.37
N LYS A 77 -0.32 2.93 -18.14
CA LYS A 77 -0.79 4.15 -17.46
C LYS A 77 -0.01 4.42 -16.19
N LEU A 78 -0.11 5.65 -15.68
CA LEU A 78 0.27 5.99 -14.30
C LEU A 78 -0.99 6.04 -13.44
N TRP A 79 -0.89 5.47 -12.24
CA TRP A 79 -1.96 5.43 -11.24
C TRP A 79 -1.49 6.18 -9.99
N PHE A 80 -2.35 7.01 -9.43
CA PHE A 80 -2.01 7.85 -8.28
C PHE A 80 -3.27 8.42 -7.63
N ASN A 81 -3.15 8.92 -6.41
CA ASN A 81 -4.18 9.77 -5.83
C ASN A 81 -3.97 11.23 -6.26
N ALA A 82 -5.06 11.96 -6.49
CA ALA A 82 -5.01 13.39 -6.77
C ALA A 82 -6.30 14.11 -6.35
N GLU A 83 -6.23 15.44 -6.21
CA GLU A 83 -7.35 16.33 -5.91
C GLU A 83 -7.65 17.22 -7.11
N ASP A 84 -8.92 17.31 -7.54
CA ASP A 84 -9.36 18.28 -8.57
C ASP A 84 -9.96 19.58 -7.98
N GLY A 85 -10.13 19.61 -6.66
CA GLY A 85 -10.77 20.71 -5.91
C GLY A 85 -12.28 20.58 -5.75
N THR A 86 -12.90 19.51 -6.27
CA THR A 86 -14.34 19.23 -6.19
C THR A 86 -14.66 17.90 -5.54
N THR A 87 -13.94 16.83 -5.88
CA THR A 87 -14.17 15.46 -5.41
C THR A 87 -13.29 15.05 -4.22
N GLY A 88 -12.39 15.93 -3.78
CA GLY A 88 -11.40 15.56 -2.77
C GLY A 88 -10.26 14.73 -3.36
N SER A 89 -9.57 13.96 -2.50
CA SER A 89 -8.49 13.08 -2.95
C SER A 89 -9.07 11.74 -3.37
N GLU A 90 -9.00 11.43 -4.66
CA GLU A 90 -9.55 10.21 -5.27
C GLU A 90 -8.50 9.45 -6.09
N LEU A 91 -8.86 8.25 -6.59
CA LEU A 91 -8.01 7.47 -7.48
C LEU A 91 -8.06 8.04 -8.90
N TRP A 92 -6.89 8.34 -9.46
CA TRP A 92 -6.69 8.88 -10.80
C TRP A 92 -5.78 8.00 -11.63
N SER A 93 -5.93 8.09 -12.95
CA SER A 93 -4.98 7.54 -13.90
C SER A 93 -4.59 8.57 -14.95
N TYR A 94 -3.33 8.54 -15.41
CA TYR A 94 -2.84 9.30 -16.55
C TYR A 94 -2.45 8.34 -17.67
N ASP A 95 -3.00 8.57 -18.87
CA ASP A 95 -2.66 7.80 -20.06
C ASP A 95 -1.74 8.64 -20.97
N PRO A 96 -0.45 8.26 -21.11
CA PRO A 96 0.48 9.00 -21.97
C PRO A 96 0.12 8.95 -23.46
N THR A 97 -0.69 7.98 -23.90
CA THR A 97 -1.11 7.87 -25.31
C THR A 97 -2.12 8.95 -25.68
N SER A 98 -3.08 9.22 -24.81
CA SER A 98 -4.06 10.31 -24.98
C SER A 98 -3.53 11.65 -24.45
N GLY A 99 -2.59 11.62 -23.49
CA GLY A 99 -2.09 12.78 -22.77
C GLY A 99 -3.08 13.33 -21.73
N THR A 100 -4.03 12.50 -21.25
CA THR A 100 -5.09 12.92 -20.33
C THR A 100 -5.02 12.19 -19.00
N ALA A 101 -5.36 12.91 -17.93
CA ALA A 101 -5.63 12.35 -16.61
C ALA A 101 -7.15 12.23 -16.39
N GLU A 102 -7.57 11.12 -15.79
CA GLU A 102 -8.97 10.81 -15.53
C GLU A 102 -9.16 10.34 -14.09
N ILE A 103 -10.24 10.80 -13.45
CA ILE A 103 -10.70 10.21 -12.20
C ILE A 103 -11.18 8.77 -12.50
N VAL A 104 -10.64 7.81 -11.78
CA VAL A 104 -10.97 6.39 -11.98
C VAL A 104 -12.20 6.01 -11.17
N ALA A 105 -12.26 6.48 -9.93
CA ALA A 105 -13.37 6.24 -9.02
C ALA A 105 -13.50 7.43 -8.07
N ASP A 106 -14.70 8.01 -7.98
CA ASP A 106 -15.14 8.93 -6.93
C ASP A 106 -15.84 8.06 -5.88
N LEU A 107 -15.05 7.47 -4.96
CA LEU A 107 -15.57 6.53 -3.95
C LEU A 107 -16.28 7.25 -2.81
N TYR A 108 -15.81 8.45 -2.45
CA TYR A 108 -16.45 9.28 -1.43
C TYR A 108 -17.02 10.55 -2.06
N PRO A 109 -18.27 10.51 -2.56
CA PRO A 109 -18.85 11.63 -3.29
C PRO A 109 -18.80 12.95 -2.54
N GLY A 110 -18.33 13.99 -3.22
CA GLY A 110 -18.17 15.33 -2.67
C GLY A 110 -16.73 15.70 -2.34
N SER A 111 -16.54 16.75 -1.53
CA SER A 111 -15.20 17.32 -1.31
C SER A 111 -14.35 16.60 -0.25
N SER A 112 -14.85 15.55 0.37
CA SER A 112 -14.12 14.80 1.42
C SER A 112 -13.00 13.96 0.84
N GLY A 113 -13.30 13.21 -0.23
CA GLY A 113 -12.39 12.31 -0.90
C GLY A 113 -12.14 10.99 -0.15
N SER A 114 -11.93 9.91 -0.90
CA SER A 114 -11.70 8.57 -0.37
C SER A 114 -10.28 8.32 0.15
N SER A 115 -9.34 9.20 -0.16
CA SER A 115 -7.93 9.09 0.24
C SER A 115 -7.30 7.73 -0.08
N PRO A 116 -7.35 7.25 -1.34
CA PRO A 116 -6.92 5.91 -1.68
C PRO A 116 -5.44 5.69 -1.38
N GLY A 117 -5.12 4.50 -0.86
CA GLY A 117 -3.74 4.09 -0.59
C GLY A 117 -3.05 4.84 0.55
N VAL A 118 -3.79 5.42 1.49
CA VAL A 118 -3.21 6.21 2.58
C VAL A 118 -2.35 5.37 3.53
N PHE A 119 -2.65 4.09 3.68
CA PHE A 119 -1.90 3.15 4.52
C PHE A 119 -1.13 2.12 3.70
N SER A 120 -1.78 1.49 2.73
CA SER A 120 -1.20 0.40 1.93
C SER A 120 -0.44 0.85 0.68
N GLY A 121 -0.64 2.09 0.24
CA GLY A 121 -0.27 2.53 -1.10
C GLY A 121 -1.18 1.95 -2.18
N LEU A 122 -0.80 2.14 -3.44
CA LEU A 122 -1.40 1.44 -4.57
C LEU A 122 -0.54 0.22 -4.91
N VAL A 123 -1.10 -0.98 -4.83
CA VAL A 123 -0.37 -2.23 -5.00
C VAL A 123 -0.83 -2.95 -6.26
N PRO A 124 -0.02 -2.94 -7.35
CA PRO A 124 -0.35 -3.67 -8.57
C PRO A 124 -0.19 -5.18 -8.35
N ILE A 125 -1.25 -5.93 -8.68
CA ILE A 125 -1.23 -7.39 -8.75
C ILE A 125 -1.37 -7.78 -10.22
N SER A 126 -0.27 -8.13 -10.84
CA SER A 126 -0.15 -8.26 -12.29
C SER A 126 -0.51 -6.95 -13.03
N ASP A 127 -0.69 -7.01 -14.35
CA ASP A 127 -1.08 -5.85 -15.16
C ASP A 127 -2.60 -5.60 -15.15
N ARG A 128 -3.36 -6.24 -14.26
CA ARG A 128 -4.82 -6.12 -14.28
C ARG A 128 -5.41 -5.53 -12.99
N TRP A 129 -4.92 -5.95 -11.84
CA TRP A 129 -5.56 -5.64 -10.57
C TRP A 129 -4.73 -4.62 -9.78
N LEU A 130 -5.37 -3.55 -9.32
CA LEU A 130 -4.78 -2.55 -8.44
C LEU A 130 -5.49 -2.60 -7.10
N LEU A 131 -4.78 -3.01 -6.04
CA LEU A 131 -5.30 -3.03 -4.67
C LEU A 131 -4.92 -1.75 -3.95
N PHE A 132 -5.79 -1.30 -3.05
CA PHE A 132 -5.57 -0.14 -2.20
C PHE A 132 -6.56 -0.12 -1.04
N ASP A 133 -6.31 0.71 -0.05
CA ASP A 133 -7.25 1.08 1.00
C ASP A 133 -7.95 2.38 0.62
N ALA A 134 -9.24 2.53 0.97
CA ALA A 134 -10.01 3.76 0.75
C ALA A 134 -11.24 3.85 1.66
N ASP A 135 -11.70 5.07 1.93
CA ASP A 135 -12.94 5.38 2.64
C ASP A 135 -14.03 5.79 1.63
N ASP A 136 -15.19 5.16 1.67
CA ASP A 136 -16.34 5.55 0.84
C ASP A 136 -17.38 6.39 1.60
N GLY A 137 -17.07 6.75 2.84
CA GLY A 137 -17.96 7.50 3.74
C GLY A 137 -19.05 6.66 4.41
N SER A 138 -19.06 5.34 4.17
CA SER A 138 -20.05 4.41 4.72
C SER A 138 -19.43 3.32 5.57
N PHE A 139 -18.32 2.75 5.11
CA PHE A 139 -17.65 1.62 5.74
C PHE A 139 -16.35 1.98 6.44
N GLY A 140 -15.89 3.25 6.37
CA GLY A 140 -14.57 3.64 6.82
C GLY A 140 -13.50 3.19 5.82
N ILE A 141 -12.24 3.17 6.28
CA ILE A 141 -11.11 2.76 5.42
C ILE A 141 -11.04 1.25 5.36
N GLU A 142 -11.37 0.70 4.20
CA GLU A 142 -11.48 -0.73 3.91
C GLU A 142 -10.67 -1.12 2.67
N PRO A 143 -10.44 -2.44 2.38
CA PRO A 143 -9.70 -2.87 1.20
C PRO A 143 -10.56 -2.79 -0.08
N TRP A 144 -9.98 -2.22 -1.13
CA TRP A 144 -10.60 -2.06 -2.45
C TRP A 144 -9.72 -2.64 -3.55
N VAL A 145 -10.34 -2.97 -4.67
CA VAL A 145 -9.65 -3.39 -5.90
C VAL A 145 -10.21 -2.67 -7.11
N HIS A 146 -9.32 -2.25 -8.01
CA HIS A 146 -9.68 -1.76 -9.33
C HIS A 146 -9.24 -2.77 -10.40
N ASP A 147 -10.16 -3.17 -11.29
CA ASP A 147 -9.89 -4.02 -12.45
C ASP A 147 -9.66 -3.14 -13.67
N THR A 148 -8.42 -3.03 -14.12
CA THR A 148 -8.04 -2.20 -15.26
C THR A 148 -8.64 -2.69 -16.60
N LEU A 149 -9.04 -3.96 -16.68
CA LEU A 149 -9.65 -4.53 -17.87
C LEU A 149 -11.13 -4.14 -18.02
N THR A 150 -11.86 -4.13 -16.91
CA THR A 150 -13.31 -3.81 -16.91
C THR A 150 -13.61 -2.36 -16.52
N GLY A 151 -12.65 -1.67 -15.87
CA GLY A 151 -12.82 -0.34 -15.30
C GLY A 151 -13.63 -0.33 -14.01
N GLN A 152 -13.90 -1.50 -13.41
CA GLN A 152 -14.68 -1.58 -12.17
C GLN A 152 -13.80 -1.44 -10.93
N THR A 153 -14.28 -0.64 -9.97
CA THR A 153 -13.72 -0.56 -8.62
C THR A 153 -14.69 -1.18 -7.64
N SER A 154 -14.21 -2.07 -6.77
CA SER A 154 -15.05 -2.86 -5.87
C SER A 154 -14.45 -2.95 -4.48
N LEU A 155 -15.31 -2.87 -3.45
CA LEU A 155 -14.99 -3.18 -2.07
C LEU A 155 -14.71 -4.68 -1.92
N LEU A 156 -13.63 -5.04 -1.24
CA LEU A 156 -13.25 -6.45 -0.99
C LEU A 156 -13.83 -7.01 0.31
N GLY A 157 -14.44 -6.17 1.12
CA GLY A 157 -15.15 -6.53 2.35
C GLY A 157 -15.17 -5.39 3.34
N ASP A 158 -16.28 -5.25 4.09
CA ASP A 158 -16.42 -4.44 5.30
C ASP A 158 -15.84 -5.28 6.46
N ILE A 159 -14.49 -5.23 6.59
CA ILE A 159 -13.74 -6.03 7.57
C ILE A 159 -14.10 -5.60 8.99
N ASN A 160 -14.20 -4.30 9.23
CA ASN A 160 -14.57 -3.75 10.53
C ASN A 160 -15.97 -3.10 10.46
N PRO A 161 -17.04 -3.86 10.69
CA PRO A 161 -18.40 -3.46 10.34
C PRO A 161 -18.82 -2.07 10.77
N GLY A 162 -19.36 -1.31 9.80
CA GLY A 162 -19.83 0.06 9.99
C GLY A 162 -18.78 1.09 9.58
N ASN A 163 -18.83 2.29 10.15
CA ASN A 163 -17.93 3.40 9.76
C ASN A 163 -16.57 3.38 10.50
N SER A 164 -16.19 2.23 11.04
CA SER A 164 -14.90 2.06 11.72
C SER A 164 -13.88 1.48 10.76
N PRO A 165 -12.69 2.10 10.58
CA PRO A 165 -11.71 1.62 9.62
C PRO A 165 -11.09 0.28 10.04
N SER A 166 -10.81 -0.59 9.06
CA SER A 166 -9.99 -1.79 9.26
C SER A 166 -8.49 -1.57 9.06
N LEU A 167 -8.09 -0.45 8.43
CA LEU A 167 -6.69 -0.07 8.17
C LEU A 167 -5.89 -1.19 7.46
N PRO A 168 -6.35 -1.69 6.31
CA PRO A 168 -5.72 -2.83 5.67
C PRO A 168 -4.31 -2.49 5.15
N GLY A 169 -3.36 -3.38 5.44
CA GLY A 169 -1.97 -3.22 5.01
C GLY A 169 -1.14 -2.22 5.81
N TYR A 170 -1.61 -1.79 6.98
CA TYR A 170 -0.92 -0.79 7.80
C TYR A 170 0.38 -1.32 8.42
N LEU A 171 0.39 -2.55 8.94
CA LEU A 171 1.57 -3.20 9.52
C LEU A 171 2.22 -4.16 8.53
N LEU A 172 1.41 -4.97 7.84
CA LEU A 172 1.81 -5.92 6.83
C LEU A 172 1.20 -5.51 5.49
N PRO A 173 1.93 -4.78 4.62
CA PRO A 173 1.46 -4.37 3.31
C PRO A 173 1.00 -5.56 2.46
N TYR A 174 0.13 -5.35 1.48
CA TYR A 174 -0.33 -6.40 0.57
C TYR A 174 0.85 -7.17 -0.04
N LYS A 175 0.92 -8.48 0.20
CA LYS A 175 1.95 -9.38 -0.33
C LYS A 175 1.34 -10.49 -1.15
N ASP A 176 1.90 -10.71 -2.34
CA ASP A 176 1.53 -11.83 -3.21
C ASP A 176 2.20 -13.11 -2.70
N VAL A 177 1.39 -14.10 -2.27
CA VAL A 177 1.85 -15.35 -1.65
C VAL A 177 1.11 -16.53 -2.29
N GLY A 178 1.70 -17.13 -3.30
CA GLY A 178 1.08 -18.24 -4.04
C GLY A 178 -0.27 -17.82 -4.65
N ASN A 179 -1.35 -18.44 -4.21
CA ASN A 179 -2.71 -18.14 -4.68
C ASN A 179 -3.42 -17.04 -3.88
N HIS A 180 -2.76 -16.45 -2.89
CA HIS A 180 -3.36 -15.45 -2.00
C HIS A 180 -2.61 -14.12 -2.06
N ILE A 181 -3.34 -13.05 -1.75
CA ILE A 181 -2.78 -11.77 -1.37
C ILE A 181 -3.00 -11.62 0.12
N VAL A 182 -1.92 -11.46 0.89
CA VAL A 182 -1.93 -11.46 2.35
C VAL A 182 -1.64 -10.05 2.87
N PHE A 183 -2.33 -9.64 3.92
CA PHE A 183 -2.19 -8.32 4.56
C PHE A 183 -2.70 -8.37 6.01
N ASP A 184 -2.41 -7.35 6.80
CA ASP A 184 -3.05 -7.18 8.10
C ASP A 184 -4.30 -6.31 7.98
N ALA A 185 -5.28 -6.55 8.84
CA ALA A 185 -6.40 -5.64 9.03
C ALA A 185 -7.00 -5.77 10.43
N SER A 186 -7.65 -4.70 10.89
CA SER A 186 -8.25 -4.60 12.22
C SER A 186 -9.74 -4.85 12.19
N ASN A 187 -10.21 -5.61 13.16
CA ASN A 187 -11.63 -5.86 13.41
C ASN A 187 -11.92 -5.72 14.90
N GLN A 188 -13.04 -5.11 15.29
CA GLN A 188 -13.39 -4.91 16.71
C GLN A 188 -13.53 -6.21 17.51
N THR A 189 -13.86 -7.31 16.85
CA THR A 189 -14.03 -8.62 17.49
C THR A 189 -12.71 -9.34 17.68
N TYR A 190 -11.80 -9.22 16.72
CA TYR A 190 -10.57 -10.03 16.65
C TYR A 190 -9.28 -9.21 16.80
N GLY A 191 -9.36 -7.89 16.89
CA GLY A 191 -8.16 -7.04 16.87
C GLY A 191 -7.53 -6.97 15.48
N THR A 192 -6.23 -6.70 15.43
CA THR A 192 -5.45 -6.65 14.18
C THR A 192 -4.83 -8.01 13.93
N GLU A 193 -5.29 -8.68 12.88
CA GLU A 193 -4.96 -10.06 12.56
C GLU A 193 -4.56 -10.22 11.09
N LEU A 194 -4.24 -11.45 10.65
CA LEU A 194 -3.85 -11.74 9.28
C LEU A 194 -5.08 -12.04 8.41
N TRP A 195 -5.20 -11.31 7.32
CA TRP A 195 -6.25 -11.43 6.32
C TRP A 195 -5.68 -11.80 4.96
N ALA A 196 -6.50 -12.39 4.11
CA ALA A 196 -6.10 -12.71 2.75
C ALA A 196 -7.26 -12.63 1.76
N ILE A 197 -6.89 -12.46 0.50
CA ILE A 197 -7.76 -12.54 -0.67
C ILE A 197 -7.31 -13.75 -1.49
N ASP A 198 -8.21 -14.69 -1.77
CA ASP A 198 -7.96 -15.82 -2.66
C ASP A 198 -8.09 -15.38 -4.12
N LYS A 199 -6.98 -15.32 -4.85
CA LYS A 199 -6.90 -14.94 -6.27
C LYS A 199 -7.56 -15.96 -7.20
N THR A 200 -7.82 -17.19 -6.74
CA THR A 200 -8.48 -18.25 -7.50
C THR A 200 -9.99 -18.19 -7.41
N SER A 201 -10.51 -17.46 -6.43
CA SER A 201 -11.94 -17.22 -6.27
C SER A 201 -12.49 -16.33 -7.39
N GLN A 202 -13.71 -16.60 -7.84
CA GLN A 202 -14.41 -15.72 -8.78
C GLN A 202 -14.82 -14.38 -8.16
N ASN A 203 -15.08 -14.41 -6.86
CA ASN A 203 -15.38 -13.23 -6.06
C ASN A 203 -14.19 -12.98 -5.15
N TRP A 204 -13.45 -11.93 -5.46
CA TRP A 204 -12.40 -11.47 -4.55
C TRP A 204 -13.06 -10.92 -3.30
N GLU A 205 -12.77 -11.55 -2.17
CA GLU A 205 -13.28 -11.16 -0.86
C GLU A 205 -12.16 -11.31 0.17
N ALA A 206 -12.02 -10.32 1.03
CA ALA A 206 -11.07 -10.37 2.14
C ALA A 206 -11.60 -11.26 3.25
N THR A 207 -10.85 -12.27 3.64
CA THR A 207 -11.19 -13.20 4.73
C THR A 207 -10.07 -13.29 5.75
N MET A 208 -10.41 -13.40 7.04
CA MET A 208 -9.40 -13.62 8.08
C MET A 208 -8.85 -15.05 7.95
N VAL A 209 -7.53 -15.15 7.82
CA VAL A 209 -6.86 -16.47 7.69
C VAL A 209 -6.19 -16.90 8.98
N CYS A 210 -5.88 -15.98 9.89
CA CYS A 210 -5.31 -16.30 11.19
C CYS A 210 -5.87 -15.36 12.26
N ASP A 211 -6.41 -15.93 13.33
CA ASP A 211 -6.66 -15.27 14.62
C ASP A 211 -5.47 -15.63 15.53
N ILE A 212 -4.38 -14.88 15.41
CA ILE A 212 -3.09 -15.16 16.07
C ILE A 212 -3.19 -14.93 17.57
N TRP A 213 -3.83 -13.83 17.97
CA TRP A 213 -4.15 -13.55 19.36
C TRP A 213 -5.66 -13.60 19.56
N GLN A 214 -6.14 -14.76 19.95
CA GLN A 214 -7.58 -15.05 20.07
C GLN A 214 -8.39 -13.98 20.82
N GLY A 215 -9.51 -13.59 20.22
CA GLY A 215 -10.43 -12.58 20.74
C GLY A 215 -10.06 -11.16 20.32
N SER A 216 -10.47 -10.15 21.08
CA SER A 216 -10.32 -8.74 20.72
C SER A 216 -8.90 -8.15 20.90
N SER A 217 -7.94 -8.95 21.32
CA SER A 217 -6.53 -8.57 21.33
C SER A 217 -5.92 -8.73 19.95
N SER A 218 -4.79 -8.06 19.69
CA SER A 218 -4.21 -8.02 18.34
C SER A 218 -2.94 -8.85 18.25
N GLY A 219 -2.86 -9.75 17.28
CA GLY A 219 -1.66 -10.48 16.90
C GLY A 219 -0.60 -9.58 16.26
N GLN A 220 -1.02 -8.46 15.69
CA GLN A 220 -0.18 -7.42 15.07
C GLN A 220 0.86 -8.02 14.10
N PRO A 221 0.42 -8.68 13.01
CA PRO A 221 1.34 -9.24 12.03
C PRO A 221 2.30 -8.19 11.49
N ASN A 222 3.59 -8.52 11.49
CA ASN A 222 4.68 -7.66 11.04
C ASN A 222 4.94 -6.39 11.86
N SER A 223 4.38 -6.26 13.07
CA SER A 223 4.65 -5.12 13.94
C SER A 223 6.10 -5.12 14.44
N GLY A 224 6.85 -4.06 14.10
CA GLY A 224 8.23 -3.86 14.52
C GLY A 224 9.28 -4.59 13.70
N SER A 225 8.92 -5.18 12.55
CA SER A 225 9.84 -5.64 11.51
C SER A 225 9.70 -4.80 10.24
N ASP A 226 10.77 -4.71 9.43
CA ASP A 226 10.77 -3.83 8.25
C ASP A 226 9.94 -4.41 7.11
N ASP A 227 10.21 -5.63 6.66
CA ASP A 227 9.50 -6.25 5.52
C ASP A 227 9.30 -7.74 5.75
N PRO A 228 8.08 -8.28 5.57
CA PRO A 228 7.84 -9.71 5.66
C PRO A 228 8.50 -10.44 4.48
N LEU A 229 8.91 -11.68 4.68
CA LEU A 229 9.63 -12.47 3.68
C LEU A 229 8.72 -13.50 3.03
N VAL A 230 8.58 -13.43 1.70
CA VAL A 230 7.87 -14.45 0.93
C VAL A 230 8.86 -15.45 0.32
N ILE A 231 8.64 -16.76 0.56
CA ILE A 231 9.40 -17.85 -0.05
C ILE A 231 8.38 -18.88 -0.60
N GLY A 232 8.21 -18.89 -1.90
CA GLY A 232 7.23 -19.76 -2.56
C GLY A 232 5.80 -19.45 -2.09
N ASP A 233 5.12 -20.47 -1.56
CA ASP A 233 3.74 -20.36 -1.08
C ASP A 233 3.63 -19.96 0.41
N ARG A 234 4.71 -19.48 1.00
CA ARG A 234 4.76 -19.15 2.42
C ARG A 234 5.30 -17.73 2.66
N ILE A 235 4.66 -16.99 3.57
CA ILE A 235 5.12 -15.71 4.07
C ILE A 235 5.56 -15.85 5.53
N TYR A 236 6.67 -15.20 5.88
CA TYR A 236 7.24 -15.14 7.23
C TYR A 236 7.21 -13.71 7.74
N PHE A 237 6.77 -13.54 8.98
CA PHE A 237 6.58 -12.24 9.62
C PHE A 237 6.69 -12.36 11.14
N SER A 238 6.88 -11.24 11.80
CA SER A 238 6.75 -11.17 13.26
C SER A 238 5.28 -11.09 13.65
N ALA A 239 4.86 -11.77 14.71
CA ALA A 239 3.54 -11.59 15.31
C ALA A 239 3.53 -12.04 16.76
N ARG A 240 2.55 -11.58 17.52
CA ARG A 240 2.49 -11.85 18.96
C ARG A 240 1.23 -12.61 19.37
N ASP A 241 1.40 -13.47 20.35
CA ASP A 241 0.30 -14.07 21.09
C ASP A 241 0.48 -13.87 22.61
N GLN A 242 -0.56 -14.24 23.38
CA GLN A 242 -0.57 -14.05 24.82
C GLN A 242 0.51 -14.86 25.55
N ALA A 243 0.85 -16.03 25.06
CA ALA A 243 1.70 -16.98 25.78
C ALA A 243 3.18 -16.76 25.53
N TYR A 244 3.54 -16.36 24.29
CA TYR A 244 4.92 -16.35 23.81
C TYR A 244 5.42 -14.96 23.39
N GLY A 245 4.54 -13.94 23.44
CA GLY A 245 4.92 -12.60 23.00
C GLY A 245 5.14 -12.51 21.50
N ASN A 246 6.02 -11.62 21.06
CA ASN A 246 6.30 -11.40 19.65
C ASN A 246 7.39 -12.36 19.14
N GLU A 247 7.00 -13.32 18.31
CA GLU A 247 7.87 -14.38 17.76
C GLU A 247 7.76 -14.46 16.24
N LEU A 248 8.58 -15.34 15.62
CA LEU A 248 8.50 -15.63 14.19
C LEU A 248 7.28 -16.50 13.88
N TRP A 249 6.45 -16.03 12.97
CA TRP A 249 5.29 -16.71 12.43
C TRP A 249 5.38 -16.89 10.93
N SER A 250 4.61 -17.82 10.40
CA SER A 250 4.41 -17.99 8.98
C SER A 250 2.94 -18.28 8.66
N PHE A 251 2.54 -17.95 7.44
CA PHE A 251 1.31 -18.40 6.80
C PHE A 251 1.65 -19.17 5.53
N ASN A 252 1.06 -20.37 5.37
CA ASN A 252 1.15 -21.18 4.17
C ASN A 252 -0.13 -21.03 3.36
N SER A 253 -0.03 -20.46 2.15
CA SER A 253 -1.19 -20.16 1.29
C SER A 253 -1.86 -21.40 0.69
N VAL A 254 -1.16 -22.54 0.60
CA VAL A 254 -1.71 -23.82 0.09
C VAL A 254 -2.48 -24.54 1.18
N GLU A 255 -1.88 -24.65 2.36
CA GLU A 255 -2.49 -25.33 3.52
C GLU A 255 -3.47 -24.44 4.28
N GLN A 256 -3.42 -23.11 4.02
CA GLN A 256 -4.19 -22.06 4.72
C GLN A 256 -4.01 -22.14 6.25
N THR A 257 -2.76 -22.33 6.68
CA THR A 257 -2.41 -22.50 8.09
C THR A 257 -1.39 -21.49 8.53
N CYS A 258 -1.59 -20.95 9.75
CA CYS A 258 -0.61 -20.16 10.45
C CYS A 258 0.16 -21.00 11.45
N THR A 259 1.46 -20.81 11.50
CA THR A 259 2.35 -21.51 12.40
C THR A 259 3.29 -20.53 13.08
N ARG A 260 3.42 -20.63 14.40
CA ARG A 260 4.54 -20.02 15.09
C ARG A 260 5.78 -20.90 14.87
N GLU A 261 6.77 -20.35 14.19
CA GLU A 261 7.98 -21.07 13.77
C GLU A 261 9.02 -21.16 14.87
N SER A 262 9.00 -20.24 15.84
CA SER A 262 10.00 -20.17 16.88
C SER A 262 9.43 -19.74 18.25
N ASP A 263 10.15 -20.06 19.30
CA ASP A 263 10.05 -19.55 20.67
C ASP A 263 11.49 -19.25 21.14
N ILE A 264 12.08 -18.23 20.50
CA ILE A 264 13.49 -17.86 20.72
C ILE A 264 13.69 -17.31 22.10
N ARG A 265 12.74 -16.51 22.59
CA ARG A 265 12.71 -16.00 23.95
C ARG A 265 11.54 -16.58 24.72
N PRO A 266 11.74 -17.66 25.47
CA PRO A 266 10.66 -18.33 26.18
C PRO A 266 9.85 -17.41 27.09
N GLY A 267 8.50 -17.51 26.97
CA GLY A 267 7.54 -16.73 27.74
C GLY A 267 7.04 -15.48 27.02
N SER A 268 6.18 -14.71 27.69
CA SER A 268 5.37 -13.65 27.06
C SER A 268 6.12 -12.38 26.63
N GLN A 269 7.44 -12.31 26.80
CA GLN A 269 8.21 -11.13 26.39
C GLN A 269 8.55 -11.10 24.92
N GLY A 270 8.64 -12.30 24.28
CA GLY A 270 8.96 -12.45 22.86
C GLY A 270 10.38 -12.05 22.45
N SER A 271 10.81 -12.51 21.30
CA SER A 271 12.14 -12.26 20.72
C SER A 271 12.22 -11.07 19.77
N ASN A 272 11.08 -10.50 19.34
CA ASN A 272 10.97 -9.41 18.37
C ASN A 272 11.80 -9.67 17.09
N PRO A 273 11.50 -10.71 16.32
CA PRO A 273 12.28 -11.09 15.16
C PRO A 273 12.18 -10.03 14.05
N GLY A 274 13.31 -9.75 13.38
CA GLY A 274 13.38 -8.76 12.30
C GLY A 274 13.30 -7.29 12.75
N SER A 275 13.40 -7.02 14.06
CA SER A 275 13.20 -5.66 14.61
C SER A 275 14.41 -4.72 14.49
N VAL A 276 15.57 -5.21 14.09
CA VAL A 276 16.79 -4.42 13.94
C VAL A 276 17.11 -4.29 12.46
N SER A 277 16.85 -3.14 11.91
CA SER A 277 17.25 -2.49 10.65
C SER A 277 17.38 -3.28 9.34
N GLU A 278 17.16 -4.59 9.30
CA GLU A 278 17.32 -5.37 8.07
C GLU A 278 16.20 -6.39 7.79
N GLY A 279 15.19 -6.52 8.68
CA GLY A 279 14.03 -7.41 8.46
C GLY A 279 14.40 -8.89 8.34
N PHE A 280 13.75 -9.58 7.40
CA PHE A 280 13.96 -10.99 7.10
C PHE A 280 14.66 -11.18 5.76
N HIS A 281 15.67 -12.05 5.70
CA HIS A 281 16.44 -12.33 4.49
C HIS A 281 16.38 -13.81 4.09
N ASN A 282 16.27 -14.07 2.80
CA ASN A 282 16.43 -15.40 2.23
C ASN A 282 17.91 -15.62 1.86
N ILE A 283 18.58 -16.52 2.57
CA ILE A 283 19.96 -16.93 2.26
C ILE A 283 19.96 -18.41 1.88
N ALA A 284 19.95 -18.67 0.57
CA ALA A 284 19.97 -20.03 0.01
C ALA A 284 18.84 -20.94 0.57
N GLY A 285 17.63 -20.42 0.72
CA GLY A 285 16.47 -21.13 1.24
C GLY A 285 16.36 -21.15 2.76
N MET A 286 17.31 -20.57 3.47
CA MET A 286 17.24 -20.34 4.92
C MET A 286 16.77 -18.90 5.20
N ILE A 287 16.07 -18.73 6.32
CA ILE A 287 15.65 -17.41 6.79
C ILE A 287 16.67 -16.90 7.79
N ALA A 288 17.26 -15.74 7.49
CA ALA A 288 18.15 -15.03 8.41
C ALA A 288 17.46 -13.75 8.91
N PHE A 289 17.51 -13.52 10.22
CA PHE A 289 16.92 -12.36 10.87
C PHE A 289 17.57 -12.10 12.23
N SER A 290 17.45 -10.90 12.75
CA SER A 290 17.84 -10.57 14.11
C SER A 290 16.73 -10.94 15.10
N ALA A 291 17.08 -11.38 16.30
CA ALA A 291 16.12 -11.66 17.38
C ALA A 291 16.80 -11.61 18.75
N ASN A 292 16.06 -11.25 19.79
CA ASN A 292 16.54 -11.16 21.17
C ASN A 292 16.16 -12.43 21.96
N ASP A 293 17.14 -13.20 22.41
CA ASP A 293 16.92 -14.41 23.22
C ASP A 293 16.75 -14.13 24.72
N GLY A 294 16.84 -12.86 25.12
CA GLY A 294 16.74 -12.44 26.52
C GLY A 294 18.02 -12.62 27.36
N THR A 295 19.08 -13.18 26.75
CA THR A 295 20.36 -13.47 27.45
C THR A 295 21.57 -12.86 26.75
N THR A 296 21.70 -13.05 25.46
CA THR A 296 22.83 -12.56 24.67
C THR A 296 22.53 -11.27 23.89
N GLY A 297 21.28 -10.82 23.89
CA GLY A 297 20.80 -9.67 23.14
C GLY A 297 20.41 -10.02 21.71
N ASN A 298 20.39 -9.00 20.82
CA ASN A 298 20.10 -9.19 19.38
C ASN A 298 21.36 -9.52 18.61
#